data_b2aba419ec8d019d072715641fc58008
#
_entry.id   b2aba419ec8d019d072715641fc58008
#
_cell.length_a   1.000
_cell.length_b   1.000
_cell.length_c   1.000
_cell.angle_alpha   90.00
_cell.angle_beta   90.00
_cell.angle_gamma   90.00
#
_symmetry.space_group_name_H-M   'P 1'
#
loop_
_entity.id
_entity.type
_entity.pdbx_description
1 polymer ?
#
loop_
_entity_poly.entity_id
_entity_poly.type
_entity_poly.pdbx_seq_one_letter_code
_entity_poly.pdbx_strand_id
1 'polypeptide(L)'
;MSRPEPLRTLPEQAFRARARLVALLLCGICFAGLIARLYWLQLAAGDWYTRRALGQQLRDTVVPADRGRIYSADGVLLAANSSCWTLRASPREMPADKLELAAHGLAQILELDEAALLEKFRDRASNDCLLRYRVERSMADAVRDFCEENGITGIRINQDSKRWYPQGEFLASVLGFTNVANAGVSGLELEYNEQLTGQNGVVLTAVNAWGYTLEQSYETEQFPVEGSSLWLTIDANIQHYLENALNYAVQEHHVAARAVGIVLDVNTGAVLAMSTTPAYDPNQPRILYDEAARAAVDALSGEQRTAALQLAQQTQWRNKAVSDLYEPGSVFKLITCAAALDAGAITRNSSFYCGESISVAGTRFHCANHKRHGTQTVTQALENSCNQSFIQIGARLGKEAFCDYFAAFGLREPTGIDLPAEPKKSLYYTADRMGPVELASCAFGQSSKISYLEMAAAVCAVVNGGKLMQPYLVSDILAPDGTVLEHRDPVCKQQVIQPETSAVMREMMEAVVLYGGGRNAQISGYRVGGKSGTSQKLDSADEKARIASFVAVAPIDDPQFLCLVCLDEPHSWTTAGGSLSAPVCAEVLEQTLVYKGVPRAAANVPAEQTAALPADGDSTDGA
;
A
#
# COMPACT_ATOMS: atom_id res chain seq x y z
N MET A 1 112.87 -15.23 -37.40
CA MET A 1 111.88 -15.22 -38.51
C MET A 1 110.54 -14.79 -37.99
N SER A 2 110.26 -13.47 -38.05
CA SER A 2 108.98 -12.87 -37.62
C SER A 2 108.07 -12.77 -38.84
N ARG A 3 106.83 -13.34 -38.69
CA ARG A 3 105.79 -13.18 -39.71
C ARG A 3 105.16 -11.77 -39.62
N PRO A 4 104.93 -11.08 -40.75
CA PRO A 4 104.29 -9.78 -40.75
C PRO A 4 102.80 -9.94 -40.51
N GLU A 5 102.26 -9.08 -39.68
CA GLU A 5 100.81 -8.91 -39.49
C GLU A 5 100.15 -8.35 -40.78
N PRO A 6 98.95 -8.77 -41.13
CA PRO A 6 98.25 -8.23 -42.27
C PRO A 6 97.75 -6.81 -41.97
N LEU A 7 98.14 -5.83 -42.81
CA LEU A 7 97.64 -4.48 -42.84
C LEU A 7 96.09 -4.48 -42.97
N ARG A 8 95.44 -4.00 -41.95
CA ARG A 8 94.00 -3.67 -42.04
C ARG A 8 93.82 -2.51 -43.07
N THR A 9 93.39 -2.82 -44.25
CA THR A 9 93.04 -1.85 -45.24
C THR A 9 91.79 -1.09 -44.74
N LEU A 10 91.97 0.22 -44.48
CA LEU A 10 90.86 1.15 -44.20
C LEU A 10 89.94 1.17 -45.41
N PRO A 11 88.60 1.07 -45.27
CA PRO A 11 87.68 1.11 -46.39
C PRO A 11 87.86 2.45 -47.15
N GLU A 12 87.90 2.36 -48.51
CA GLU A 12 88.03 3.52 -49.42
C GLU A 12 87.05 4.61 -49.07
N GLN A 13 87.46 5.90 -49.22
CA GLN A 13 86.65 7.08 -48.89
C GLN A 13 85.25 7.01 -49.58
N ALA A 14 85.17 6.47 -50.79
CA ALA A 14 83.94 6.25 -51.55
C ALA A 14 82.96 5.26 -50.85
N PHE A 15 83.46 4.22 -50.20
CA PHE A 15 82.62 3.27 -49.44
C PHE A 15 82.08 3.92 -48.15
N ARG A 16 82.88 4.70 -47.46
CA ARG A 16 82.45 5.46 -46.26
C ARG A 16 81.44 6.54 -46.63
N ALA A 17 81.55 7.20 -47.79
CA ALA A 17 80.61 8.19 -48.28
C ALA A 17 79.26 7.52 -48.61
N ARG A 18 79.25 6.37 -49.34
CA ARG A 18 78.07 5.59 -49.66
C ARG A 18 77.39 5.01 -48.38
N ALA A 19 78.14 4.51 -47.42
CA ALA A 19 77.63 4.04 -46.16
C ALA A 19 76.93 5.16 -45.34
N ARG A 20 77.55 6.37 -45.32
CA ARG A 20 76.92 7.54 -44.69
C ARG A 20 75.62 7.98 -45.37
N LEU A 21 75.59 7.95 -46.74
CA LEU A 21 74.40 8.32 -47.50
C LEU A 21 73.29 7.32 -47.27
N VAL A 22 73.58 6.03 -47.24
CA VAL A 22 72.59 4.98 -46.91
C VAL A 22 72.08 5.11 -45.48
N ALA A 23 72.98 5.41 -44.51
CA ALA A 23 72.60 5.64 -43.12
C ALA A 23 71.69 6.87 -42.99
N LEU A 24 72.00 7.99 -43.68
CA LEU A 24 71.16 9.19 -43.70
C LEU A 24 69.80 8.93 -44.36
N LEU A 25 69.72 8.15 -45.46
CA LEU A 25 68.47 7.76 -46.06
C LEU A 25 67.61 6.91 -45.16
N LEU A 26 68.20 5.91 -44.49
CA LEU A 26 67.52 5.08 -43.53
C LEU A 26 67.00 5.90 -42.34
N CYS A 27 67.80 6.79 -41.78
CA CYS A 27 67.38 7.72 -40.74
C CYS A 27 66.22 8.60 -41.23
N GLY A 28 66.32 9.15 -42.47
CA GLY A 28 65.26 9.98 -43.06
C GLY A 28 63.94 9.22 -43.22
N ILE A 29 64.01 7.96 -43.67
CA ILE A 29 62.82 7.09 -43.79
C ILE A 29 62.22 6.80 -42.41
N CYS A 30 63.04 6.50 -41.40
CA CYS A 30 62.58 6.29 -40.04
C CYS A 30 61.90 7.53 -39.46
N PHE A 31 62.52 8.71 -39.62
CA PHE A 31 61.92 9.98 -39.17
C PHE A 31 60.63 10.32 -39.93
N ALA A 32 60.57 10.12 -41.23
CA ALA A 32 59.35 10.30 -42.02
C ALA A 32 58.22 9.36 -41.55
N GLY A 33 58.59 8.08 -41.25
CA GLY A 33 57.67 7.10 -40.67
C GLY A 33 57.14 7.49 -39.28
N LEU A 34 58.02 8.04 -38.45
CA LEU A 34 57.64 8.55 -37.11
C LEU A 34 56.69 9.78 -37.23
N ILE A 35 56.99 10.70 -38.15
CA ILE A 35 56.15 11.91 -38.38
C ILE A 35 54.78 11.46 -38.94
N ALA A 36 54.76 10.57 -39.91
CA ALA A 36 53.51 10.02 -40.45
C ALA A 36 52.67 9.30 -39.35
N ARG A 37 53.34 8.53 -38.45
CA ARG A 37 52.70 7.86 -37.33
C ARG A 37 52.18 8.86 -36.30
N LEU A 38 52.91 9.90 -35.97
CA LEU A 38 52.48 10.97 -35.10
C LEU A 38 51.30 11.74 -35.67
N TYR A 39 51.34 12.08 -36.97
CA TYR A 39 50.22 12.69 -37.69
C TYR A 39 48.96 11.84 -37.58
N TRP A 40 49.10 10.54 -37.87
CA TRP A 40 47.97 9.62 -37.77
C TRP A 40 47.41 9.51 -36.33
N LEU A 41 48.26 9.39 -35.32
CA LEU A 41 47.86 9.30 -33.92
C LEU A 41 47.19 10.57 -33.41
N GLN A 42 47.71 11.76 -33.80
CA GLN A 42 47.24 13.02 -33.22
C GLN A 42 46.09 13.64 -34.02
N LEU A 43 46.02 13.48 -35.33
CA LEU A 43 45.03 14.13 -36.16
C LEU A 43 44.00 13.15 -36.73
N ALA A 44 44.41 11.98 -37.23
CA ALA A 44 43.49 11.03 -37.84
C ALA A 44 42.77 10.14 -36.81
N ALA A 45 43.49 9.74 -35.75
CA ALA A 45 42.97 8.86 -34.68
C ALA A 45 42.84 9.60 -33.35
N GLY A 46 43.15 10.89 -33.30
CA GLY A 46 43.17 11.71 -32.09
C GLY A 46 41.86 11.68 -31.33
N ASP A 47 40.75 11.91 -32.01
CA ASP A 47 39.40 11.89 -31.41
C ASP A 47 39.04 10.51 -30.83
N TRP A 48 39.45 9.41 -31.49
CA TRP A 48 39.21 8.07 -30.99
C TRP A 48 40.01 7.79 -29.70
N TYR A 49 41.30 8.17 -29.67
CA TYR A 49 42.12 8.02 -28.48
C TYR A 49 41.68 8.93 -27.34
N THR A 50 41.24 10.15 -27.66
CA THR A 50 40.69 11.13 -26.66
C THR A 50 39.43 10.58 -26.03
N ARG A 51 38.48 10.06 -26.84
CA ARG A 51 37.25 9.43 -26.32
C ARG A 51 37.56 8.22 -25.44
N ARG A 52 38.55 7.41 -25.84
CA ARG A 52 38.94 6.23 -25.08
C ARG A 52 39.67 6.59 -23.78
N ALA A 53 40.48 7.60 -23.78
CA ALA A 53 41.14 8.14 -22.60
C ALA A 53 40.11 8.78 -21.64
N LEU A 54 39.17 9.56 -22.16
CA LEU A 54 38.08 10.14 -21.39
C LEU A 54 37.22 9.03 -20.74
N GLY A 55 36.89 7.98 -21.49
CA GLY A 55 36.13 6.84 -20.94
C GLY A 55 36.90 6.00 -19.88
N GLN A 56 38.23 6.15 -19.79
CA GLN A 56 39.05 5.54 -18.73
C GLN A 56 39.34 6.49 -17.57
N GLN A 57 39.26 7.82 -17.81
CA GLN A 57 39.58 8.86 -16.83
C GLN A 57 38.34 9.44 -16.15
N LEU A 58 37.15 9.33 -16.81
CA LEU A 58 35.92 9.83 -16.23
C LEU A 58 35.30 8.75 -15.33
N ARG A 59 35.03 9.14 -14.11
CA ARG A 59 34.25 8.35 -13.17
C ARG A 59 32.87 8.99 -13.03
N ASP A 60 31.87 8.20 -13.38
CA ASP A 60 30.47 8.59 -13.20
C ASP A 60 30.10 8.38 -11.73
N THR A 61 29.82 9.45 -11.03
CA THR A 61 29.21 9.39 -9.69
C THR A 61 27.74 9.73 -9.82
N VAL A 62 26.89 8.73 -9.61
CA VAL A 62 25.44 8.94 -9.61
C VAL A 62 25.06 9.68 -8.32
N VAL A 63 24.38 10.81 -8.47
CA VAL A 63 23.75 11.54 -7.37
C VAL A 63 22.27 11.14 -7.35
N PRO A 64 21.81 10.37 -6.33
CA PRO A 64 20.42 9.92 -6.29
C PRO A 64 19.48 11.12 -6.18
N ALA A 65 18.41 11.09 -6.96
CA ALA A 65 17.32 12.06 -6.84
C ALA A 65 16.50 11.75 -5.58
N ASP A 66 15.98 12.79 -4.96
CA ASP A 66 14.99 12.64 -3.91
C ASP A 66 13.66 12.15 -4.50
N ARG A 67 13.06 11.19 -3.81
CA ARG A 67 11.76 10.63 -4.18
C ARG A 67 10.65 11.62 -3.80
N GLY A 68 9.64 11.79 -4.64
CA GLY A 68 8.51 12.68 -4.41
C GLY A 68 7.84 12.43 -3.05
N ARG A 69 7.27 13.45 -2.45
CA ARG A 69 6.61 13.39 -1.14
C ARG A 69 5.17 12.89 -1.29
N ILE A 70 4.59 12.39 -0.19
CA ILE A 70 3.18 12.00 -0.15
C ILE A 70 2.52 12.79 0.96
N TYR A 71 1.40 13.45 0.62
CA TYR A 71 0.62 14.29 1.53
C TYR A 71 -0.82 13.78 1.62
N SER A 72 -1.44 13.94 2.80
CA SER A 72 -2.88 13.76 2.99
C SER A 72 -3.67 14.93 2.39
N ALA A 73 -4.99 14.82 2.33
CA ALA A 73 -5.90 15.86 1.83
C ALA A 73 -5.83 17.15 2.67
N ASP A 74 -5.55 17.04 3.96
CA ASP A 74 -5.37 18.14 4.90
C ASP A 74 -3.91 18.63 5.01
N GLY A 75 -3.01 18.15 4.14
CA GLY A 75 -1.64 18.63 4.00
C GLY A 75 -0.63 18.03 4.98
N VAL A 76 -0.98 16.96 5.69
CA VAL A 76 -0.04 16.26 6.57
C VAL A 76 0.96 15.46 5.74
N LEU A 77 2.25 15.59 6.06
CA LEU A 77 3.31 14.85 5.40
C LEU A 77 3.29 13.38 5.86
N LEU A 78 3.04 12.47 4.91
CA LEU A 78 2.91 11.02 5.16
C LEU A 78 4.17 10.25 4.79
N ALA A 79 4.87 10.67 3.73
CA ALA A 79 6.13 10.07 3.33
C ALA A 79 7.08 11.13 2.76
N ALA A 80 8.34 11.09 3.19
CA ALA A 80 9.40 12.01 2.78
C ALA A 80 10.73 11.26 2.63
N ASN A 81 11.78 12.02 2.31
CA ASN A 81 13.14 11.50 2.33
C ASN A 81 13.88 12.01 3.56
N SER A 82 14.76 11.18 4.09
CA SER A 82 15.68 11.53 5.16
C SER A 82 17.10 11.29 4.69
N SER A 83 17.98 12.26 4.90
CA SER A 83 19.40 12.11 4.62
C SER A 83 20.00 11.04 5.50
N CYS A 84 20.78 10.15 4.90
CA CYS A 84 21.54 9.10 5.57
C CYS A 84 22.90 8.95 4.88
N TRP A 85 23.73 8.04 5.35
CA TRP A 85 25.05 7.83 4.80
C TRP A 85 25.29 6.35 4.57
N THR A 86 25.83 6.02 3.40
CA THR A 86 26.28 4.65 3.08
C THR A 86 27.79 4.56 3.24
N LEU A 87 28.24 3.67 4.10
CA LEU A 87 29.64 3.48 4.44
C LEU A 87 30.25 2.38 3.60
N ARG A 88 31.34 2.70 2.91
CA ARG A 88 32.10 1.77 2.09
C ARG A 88 33.58 1.85 2.45
N ALA A 89 34.32 0.79 2.20
CA ALA A 89 35.76 0.76 2.42
C ALA A 89 36.50 0.37 1.14
N SER A 90 37.66 0.95 0.94
CA SER A 90 38.66 0.53 -0.04
C SER A 90 39.84 -0.12 0.71
N PRO A 91 39.84 -1.45 0.90
CA PRO A 91 40.92 -2.13 1.60
C PRO A 91 42.30 -1.86 1.01
N ARG A 92 42.37 -1.62 -0.30
CA ARG A 92 43.59 -1.27 -1.01
C ARG A 92 44.25 0.02 -0.52
N GLU A 93 43.43 1.02 -0.14
CA GLU A 93 43.88 2.34 0.30
C GLU A 93 44.15 2.42 1.79
N MET A 94 43.77 1.39 2.57
CA MET A 94 44.01 1.35 4.01
C MET A 94 45.48 1.10 4.32
N PRO A 95 46.09 1.74 5.34
CA PRO A 95 47.42 1.40 5.83
C PRO A 95 47.45 -0.03 6.35
N ALA A 96 48.45 -0.82 5.91
CA ALA A 96 48.55 -2.25 6.23
C ALA A 96 48.71 -2.53 7.73
N ASP A 97 49.34 -1.62 8.44
CA ASP A 97 49.58 -1.67 9.90
C ASP A 97 48.36 -1.30 10.73
N LYS A 98 47.30 -0.77 10.10
CA LYS A 98 46.07 -0.30 10.80
C LYS A 98 44.84 -1.16 10.55
N LEU A 99 44.95 -2.28 9.81
CA LEU A 99 43.77 -3.09 9.44
C LEU A 99 43.06 -3.66 10.67
N GLU A 100 43.79 -4.13 11.67
CA GLU A 100 43.22 -4.69 12.89
C GLU A 100 42.55 -3.59 13.74
N LEU A 101 43.22 -2.44 13.87
CA LEU A 101 42.67 -1.28 14.57
C LEU A 101 41.38 -0.76 13.88
N ALA A 102 41.39 -0.68 12.55
CA ALA A 102 40.25 -0.29 11.77
C ALA A 102 39.09 -1.28 11.91
N ALA A 103 39.37 -2.58 11.84
CA ALA A 103 38.34 -3.62 12.01
C ALA A 103 37.73 -3.56 13.40
N HIS A 104 38.55 -3.44 14.45
CA HIS A 104 38.09 -3.38 15.83
C HIS A 104 37.20 -2.14 16.08
N GLY A 105 37.69 -0.94 15.77
CA GLY A 105 36.94 0.29 16.05
C GLY A 105 35.68 0.44 15.20
N LEU A 106 35.77 0.11 13.89
CA LEU A 106 34.59 0.17 13.03
C LEU A 106 33.56 -0.92 13.38
N ALA A 107 33.99 -2.11 13.85
CA ALA A 107 33.07 -3.12 14.32
C ALA A 107 32.25 -2.65 15.53
N GLN A 108 32.88 -1.93 16.47
CA GLN A 108 32.20 -1.37 17.64
C GLN A 108 31.23 -0.25 17.23
N ILE A 109 31.66 0.72 16.40
CA ILE A 109 30.82 1.85 16.00
C ILE A 109 29.65 1.38 15.14
N LEU A 110 29.90 0.43 14.23
CA LEU A 110 28.91 -0.03 13.26
C LEU A 110 28.10 -1.26 13.73
N GLU A 111 28.38 -1.80 14.93
CA GLU A 111 27.75 -3.01 15.45
C GLU A 111 27.87 -4.20 14.48
N LEU A 112 29.09 -4.42 13.95
CA LEU A 112 29.41 -5.48 12.99
C LEU A 112 30.31 -6.54 13.62
N ASP A 113 30.36 -7.70 13.01
CA ASP A 113 31.31 -8.75 13.41
C ASP A 113 32.74 -8.35 13.02
N GLU A 114 33.61 -8.25 14.01
CA GLU A 114 35.01 -7.83 13.85
C GLU A 114 35.80 -8.79 12.96
N ALA A 115 35.58 -10.10 13.11
CA ALA A 115 36.32 -11.10 12.36
C ALA A 115 35.95 -11.06 10.87
N ALA A 116 34.67 -10.94 10.57
CA ALA A 116 34.17 -10.78 9.20
C ALA A 116 34.64 -9.46 8.56
N LEU A 117 34.74 -8.40 9.35
CA LEU A 117 35.22 -7.10 8.87
C LEU A 117 36.73 -7.15 8.58
N LEU A 118 37.52 -7.78 9.45
CA LEU A 118 38.94 -7.97 9.27
C LEU A 118 39.25 -8.84 8.03
N GLU A 119 38.46 -9.86 7.77
CA GLU A 119 38.59 -10.69 6.57
C GLU A 119 38.39 -9.85 5.30
N LYS A 120 37.33 -9.00 5.27
CA LYS A 120 37.12 -8.04 4.17
C LYS A 120 38.29 -7.09 3.96
N PHE A 121 38.90 -6.58 5.03
CA PHE A 121 40.03 -5.65 4.95
C PHE A 121 41.34 -6.31 4.52
N ARG A 122 41.49 -7.60 4.74
CA ARG A 122 42.64 -8.37 4.25
C ARG A 122 42.63 -8.59 2.74
N ASP A 123 41.48 -8.51 2.09
CA ASP A 123 41.36 -8.56 0.63
C ASP A 123 41.84 -7.24 -0.02
N ARG A 124 43.17 -7.11 -0.13
CA ARG A 124 43.84 -5.92 -0.72
C ARG A 124 43.60 -5.76 -2.22
N ALA A 125 42.99 -6.72 -2.90
CA ALA A 125 42.60 -6.60 -4.29
C ALA A 125 41.30 -5.78 -4.44
N SER A 126 40.49 -5.73 -3.40
CA SER A 126 39.22 -4.98 -3.39
C SER A 126 39.44 -3.48 -3.23
N ASN A 127 38.85 -2.71 -4.13
CA ASN A 127 38.81 -1.24 -4.08
C ASN A 127 37.52 -0.71 -3.45
N ASP A 128 36.51 -1.56 -3.25
CA ASP A 128 35.19 -1.14 -2.81
C ASP A 128 34.43 -2.29 -2.16
N CYS A 129 34.30 -2.24 -0.86
CA CYS A 129 33.47 -3.16 -0.10
C CYS A 129 32.47 -2.38 0.76
N LEU A 130 31.23 -2.88 0.78
CA LEU A 130 30.20 -2.30 1.61
C LEU A 130 30.43 -2.67 3.08
N LEU A 131 30.38 -1.65 3.96
CA LEU A 131 30.39 -1.81 5.40
C LEU A 131 28.96 -1.81 5.96
N ARG A 132 28.24 -0.70 5.79
CA ARG A 132 26.85 -0.58 6.25
C ARG A 132 26.07 0.39 5.36
N TYR A 133 24.83 0.04 5.06
CA TYR A 133 23.89 0.93 4.36
C TYR A 133 23.19 1.87 5.33
N ARG A 134 22.93 3.12 4.87
CA ARG A 134 21.92 4.03 5.42
C ARG A 134 22.04 4.28 6.92
N VAL A 135 23.24 4.56 7.37
CA VAL A 135 23.50 4.94 8.76
C VAL A 135 23.05 6.37 9.04
N GLU A 136 22.68 6.64 10.27
CA GLU A 136 22.33 7.98 10.73
C GLU A 136 23.59 8.86 10.79
N ARG A 137 23.37 10.18 10.78
CA ARG A 137 24.45 11.18 10.80
C ARG A 137 25.41 10.97 11.96
N SER A 138 24.90 10.72 13.15
CA SER A 138 25.72 10.49 14.36
C SER A 138 26.71 9.35 14.20
N MET A 139 26.27 8.25 13.58
CA MET A 139 27.14 7.09 13.32
C MET A 139 28.16 7.39 12.22
N ALA A 140 27.76 8.12 11.17
CA ALA A 140 28.68 8.54 10.10
C ALA A 140 29.75 9.51 10.62
N ASP A 141 29.38 10.46 11.48
CA ASP A 141 30.31 11.38 12.12
C ASP A 141 31.26 10.64 13.06
N ALA A 142 30.77 9.69 13.88
CA ALA A 142 31.61 8.86 14.74
C ALA A 142 32.65 8.02 13.95
N VAL A 143 32.25 7.51 12.78
CA VAL A 143 33.19 6.81 11.87
C VAL A 143 34.22 7.77 11.31
N ARG A 144 33.83 9.00 10.94
CA ARG A 144 34.74 10.03 10.44
C ARG A 144 35.78 10.41 11.49
N ASP A 145 35.30 10.76 12.68
CA ASP A 145 36.16 11.16 13.81
C ASP A 145 37.14 10.05 14.17
N PHE A 146 36.69 8.81 14.28
CA PHE A 146 37.54 7.65 14.54
C PHE A 146 38.62 7.47 13.46
N CYS A 147 38.27 7.63 12.18
CA CYS A 147 39.22 7.49 11.08
C CYS A 147 40.24 8.63 11.08
N GLU A 148 39.84 9.85 11.37
CA GLU A 148 40.72 11.03 11.46
C GLU A 148 41.70 10.92 12.64
N GLU A 149 41.20 10.58 13.84
CA GLU A 149 42.03 10.43 15.04
C GLU A 149 43.08 9.31 14.90
N ASN A 150 42.75 8.25 14.21
CA ASN A 150 43.65 7.11 14.04
C ASN A 150 44.41 7.12 12.71
N GLY A 151 44.19 8.13 11.85
CA GLY A 151 44.82 8.25 10.52
C GLY A 151 44.52 7.03 9.63
N ILE A 152 43.26 6.54 9.65
CA ILE A 152 42.77 5.45 8.81
C ILE A 152 42.25 6.07 7.51
N THR A 153 42.84 5.66 6.39
CA THR A 153 42.38 6.06 5.05
C THR A 153 41.58 4.94 4.38
N GLY A 154 40.91 5.24 3.27
CA GLY A 154 40.17 4.23 2.50
C GLY A 154 38.75 3.97 3.00
N ILE A 155 38.24 4.75 3.98
CA ILE A 155 36.82 4.75 4.34
C ILE A 155 36.11 5.84 3.56
N ARG A 156 35.01 5.50 2.89
CA ARG A 156 34.18 6.40 2.11
C ARG A 156 32.82 6.53 2.76
N ILE A 157 32.44 7.75 3.10
CA ILE A 157 31.16 8.11 3.72
C ILE A 157 30.37 8.86 2.64
N ASN A 158 29.54 8.11 1.92
CA ASN A 158 28.75 8.67 0.83
C ASN A 158 27.38 9.10 1.37
N GLN A 159 26.97 10.32 1.06
CA GLN A 159 25.62 10.78 1.33
C GLN A 159 24.63 9.91 0.53
N ASP A 160 23.55 9.52 1.16
CA ASP A 160 22.48 8.69 0.61
C ASP A 160 21.14 9.24 1.11
N SER A 161 20.05 8.76 0.54
CA SER A 161 18.70 9.14 0.92
C SER A 161 17.89 7.89 1.23
N LYS A 162 17.16 7.90 2.34
CA LYS A 162 16.22 6.84 2.69
C LYS A 162 14.80 7.38 2.75
N ARG A 163 13.84 6.54 2.37
CA ARG A 163 12.43 6.84 2.58
C ARG A 163 12.12 6.88 4.07
N TRP A 164 11.33 7.85 4.48
CA TRP A 164 10.94 8.07 5.87
C TRP A 164 9.45 8.30 5.97
N TYR A 165 8.79 7.60 6.89
CA TYR A 165 7.37 7.68 7.18
C TYR A 165 7.20 8.27 8.59
N PRO A 166 6.96 9.61 8.70
CA PRO A 166 6.97 10.31 9.99
C PRO A 166 5.95 9.81 10.98
N GLN A 167 4.83 9.25 10.48
CA GLN A 167 3.71 8.79 11.29
C GLN A 167 3.82 7.30 11.69
N GLY A 168 4.93 6.62 11.38
CA GLY A 168 5.13 5.21 11.72
C GLY A 168 4.09 4.30 11.07
N GLU A 169 3.33 3.57 11.89
CA GLU A 169 2.34 2.57 11.43
C GLU A 169 1.11 3.17 10.73
N PHE A 170 0.93 4.49 10.84
CA PHE A 170 -0.21 5.20 10.27
C PHE A 170 -0.32 5.00 8.76
N LEU A 171 -1.47 4.57 8.28
CA LEU A 171 -1.79 4.34 6.88
C LEU A 171 -0.84 3.34 6.16
N ALA A 172 -0.13 2.49 6.91
CA ALA A 172 0.97 1.66 6.41
C ALA A 172 0.57 0.77 5.23
N SER A 173 -0.60 0.13 5.28
CA SER A 173 -1.07 -0.78 4.23
C SER A 173 -1.47 -0.05 2.93
N VAL A 174 -1.71 1.26 2.98
CA VAL A 174 -2.00 2.11 1.81
C VAL A 174 -0.72 2.72 1.27
N LEU A 175 0.10 3.35 2.13
CA LEU A 175 1.38 3.93 1.70
C LEU A 175 2.32 2.86 1.12
N GLY A 176 2.42 1.73 1.79
CA GLY A 176 3.43 0.74 1.48
C GLY A 176 4.82 1.18 1.94
N PHE A 177 5.86 0.65 1.29
CA PHE A 177 7.25 0.99 1.63
C PHE A 177 8.17 0.80 0.43
N THR A 178 9.41 1.30 0.55
CA THR A 178 10.46 1.18 -0.46
C THR A 178 11.55 0.18 -0.03
N ASN A 179 12.26 -0.36 -1.01
CA ASN A 179 13.45 -1.17 -0.77
C ASN A 179 14.70 -0.29 -0.54
N VAL A 180 15.86 -0.95 -0.41
CA VAL A 180 17.16 -0.25 -0.23
C VAL A 180 17.61 0.58 -1.45
N ALA A 181 17.00 0.41 -2.61
CA ALA A 181 17.25 1.23 -3.80
C ALA A 181 16.21 2.36 -3.97
N ASN A 182 15.40 2.66 -2.94
CA ASN A 182 14.27 3.59 -2.98
C ASN A 182 13.18 3.25 -4.01
N ALA A 183 13.15 2.02 -4.54
CA ALA A 183 12.06 1.56 -5.38
C ALA A 183 10.88 1.06 -4.53
N GLY A 184 9.66 1.37 -4.95
CA GLY A 184 8.43 0.96 -4.26
C GLY A 184 8.25 -0.57 -4.27
N VAL A 185 7.79 -1.13 -3.14
CA VAL A 185 7.57 -2.57 -2.96
C VAL A 185 6.11 -2.91 -2.79
N SER A 186 5.34 -2.05 -2.17
CA SER A 186 3.91 -2.22 -1.91
C SER A 186 3.18 -0.88 -1.85
N GLY A 187 1.85 -0.91 -1.83
CA GLY A 187 1.01 0.27 -1.66
C GLY A 187 1.20 1.33 -2.74
N LEU A 188 0.94 2.59 -2.41
CA LEU A 188 1.13 3.74 -3.30
C LEU A 188 2.59 3.91 -3.74
N GLU A 189 3.54 3.53 -2.89
CA GLU A 189 4.96 3.55 -3.25
C GLU A 189 5.27 2.66 -4.47
N LEU A 190 4.57 1.53 -4.62
CA LEU A 190 4.70 0.65 -5.77
C LEU A 190 3.87 1.15 -6.96
N GLU A 191 2.60 1.51 -6.73
CA GLU A 191 1.68 1.92 -7.80
C GLU A 191 2.17 3.16 -8.53
N TYR A 192 2.66 4.16 -7.79
CA TYR A 192 3.18 5.41 -8.32
C TYR A 192 4.70 5.45 -8.37
N ASN A 193 5.35 4.28 -8.49
CA ASN A 193 6.81 4.24 -8.43
C ASN A 193 7.48 5.09 -9.51
N GLU A 194 6.95 5.15 -10.73
CA GLU A 194 7.49 5.94 -11.83
C GLU A 194 7.40 7.44 -11.57
N GLN A 195 6.26 7.91 -11.04
CA GLN A 195 6.01 9.31 -10.74
C GLN A 195 6.84 9.78 -9.53
N LEU A 196 6.87 8.95 -8.49
CA LEU A 196 7.60 9.25 -7.26
C LEU A 196 9.12 9.20 -7.44
N THR A 197 9.63 8.33 -8.34
CA THR A 197 11.06 8.21 -8.59
C THR A 197 11.53 9.38 -9.45
N GLY A 198 12.47 10.18 -8.93
CA GLY A 198 13.10 11.27 -9.68
C GLY A 198 14.11 10.79 -10.73
N GLN A 199 14.75 11.70 -11.39
CA GLN A 199 15.85 11.44 -12.32
C GLN A 199 17.18 11.69 -11.60
N ASN A 200 18.00 10.66 -11.50
CA ASN A 200 19.31 10.79 -10.87
C ASN A 200 20.20 11.76 -11.63
N GLY A 201 20.93 12.55 -10.87
CA GLY A 201 22.01 13.36 -11.39
C GLY A 201 23.27 12.52 -11.67
N VAL A 202 24.17 13.05 -12.46
CA VAL A 202 25.47 12.45 -12.75
C VAL A 202 26.53 13.53 -12.63
N VAL A 203 27.53 13.26 -11.78
CA VAL A 203 28.74 14.08 -11.70
C VAL A 203 29.86 13.30 -12.37
N LEU A 204 30.34 13.84 -13.49
CA LEU A 204 31.48 13.32 -14.23
C LEU A 204 32.75 13.94 -13.66
N THR A 205 33.52 13.19 -12.89
CA THR A 205 34.78 13.64 -12.31
C THR A 205 35.93 12.94 -13.01
N ALA A 206 36.91 13.71 -13.48
CA ALA A 206 38.13 13.15 -14.05
C ALA A 206 39.06 12.63 -12.95
N VAL A 207 39.46 11.35 -13.08
CA VAL A 207 40.41 10.71 -12.18
C VAL A 207 41.67 10.27 -12.93
N ASN A 208 42.81 10.27 -12.25
CA ASN A 208 44.05 9.72 -12.81
C ASN A 208 44.01 8.17 -12.79
N ALA A 209 45.02 7.52 -13.38
CA ALA A 209 45.15 6.06 -13.41
C ALA A 209 45.20 5.41 -12.02
N TRP A 210 45.36 6.17 -10.96
CA TRP A 210 45.39 5.74 -9.57
C TRP A 210 44.05 5.99 -8.85
N GLY A 211 43.07 6.63 -9.53
CA GLY A 211 41.74 6.93 -8.96
C GLY A 211 41.66 8.26 -8.19
N TYR A 212 42.69 9.08 -8.19
CA TYR A 212 42.66 10.42 -7.56
C TYR A 212 42.03 11.44 -8.49
N THR A 213 41.19 12.32 -7.96
CA THR A 213 40.58 13.44 -8.68
C THR A 213 41.66 14.42 -9.21
N LEU A 214 41.55 14.80 -10.47
CA LEU A 214 42.44 15.76 -11.10
C LEU A 214 41.90 17.18 -10.87
N GLU A 215 42.66 18.06 -10.20
CA GLU A 215 42.24 19.42 -9.79
C GLU A 215 41.86 20.40 -10.93
N GLN A 216 42.02 20.06 -12.18
CA GLN A 216 41.80 20.94 -13.35
C GLN A 216 40.95 20.32 -14.46
N SER A 217 40.10 19.40 -14.18
CA SER A 217 39.40 18.65 -15.23
C SER A 217 37.90 18.88 -15.25
N TYR A 218 37.37 18.85 -16.44
CA TYR A 218 35.96 18.94 -16.80
C TYR A 218 35.06 18.26 -15.78
N GLU A 219 34.35 19.05 -15.01
CA GLU A 219 33.25 18.62 -14.18
C GLU A 219 31.99 18.96 -14.95
N THR A 220 31.29 17.93 -15.46
CA THR A 220 29.98 18.12 -16.02
C THR A 220 29.01 17.59 -14.97
N GLU A 221 28.24 18.48 -14.40
CA GLU A 221 27.24 18.18 -13.40
C GLU A 221 25.87 18.21 -14.06
N GLN A 222 25.19 17.06 -14.03
CA GLN A 222 23.77 16.99 -14.31
C GLN A 222 23.06 16.87 -12.96
N PHE A 223 22.35 17.93 -12.57
CA PHE A 223 21.63 17.96 -11.30
C PHE A 223 20.52 16.89 -11.28
N PRO A 224 20.30 16.23 -10.13
CA PRO A 224 19.16 15.34 -9.96
C PRO A 224 17.85 16.14 -10.03
N VAL A 225 16.83 15.53 -10.60
CA VAL A 225 15.46 16.08 -10.60
C VAL A 225 14.63 15.25 -9.65
N GLU A 226 14.07 15.90 -8.62
CA GLU A 226 13.18 15.24 -7.65
C GLU A 226 11.97 14.59 -8.33
N GLY A 227 11.42 13.54 -7.72
CA GLY A 227 10.19 12.90 -8.15
C GLY A 227 8.96 13.77 -7.89
N SER A 228 7.88 13.48 -8.60
CA SER A 228 6.58 14.13 -8.40
C SER A 228 5.97 13.72 -7.07
N SER A 229 5.31 14.66 -6.39
CA SER A 229 4.64 14.43 -5.12
C SER A 229 3.18 14.02 -5.32
N LEU A 230 2.63 13.22 -4.40
CA LEU A 230 1.24 12.80 -4.41
C LEU A 230 0.45 13.54 -3.34
N TRP A 231 -0.74 13.99 -3.72
CA TRP A 231 -1.74 14.53 -2.79
C TRP A 231 -2.90 13.55 -2.73
N LEU A 232 -3.19 13.05 -1.53
CA LEU A 232 -4.19 12.00 -1.34
C LEU A 232 -5.58 12.55 -1.04
N THR A 233 -6.60 11.72 -1.22
CA THR A 233 -7.96 11.95 -0.71
C THR A 233 -8.09 11.61 0.77
N ILE A 234 -7.14 10.87 1.33
CA ILE A 234 -7.08 10.50 2.74
C ILE A 234 -6.98 11.75 3.60
N ASP A 235 -7.91 11.90 4.54
CA ASP A 235 -7.90 12.93 5.57
C ASP A 235 -7.24 12.35 6.84
N ALA A 236 -6.16 12.96 7.30
CA ALA A 236 -5.37 12.41 8.40
C ALA A 236 -6.18 12.31 9.70
N ASN A 237 -7.12 13.24 9.96
CA ASN A 237 -7.96 13.17 11.15
C ASN A 237 -8.95 12.01 11.06
N ILE A 238 -9.62 11.84 9.92
CA ILE A 238 -10.58 10.73 9.72
C ILE A 238 -9.84 9.38 9.78
N GLN A 239 -8.63 9.31 9.23
CA GLN A 239 -7.78 8.12 9.31
C GLN A 239 -7.42 7.80 10.77
N HIS A 240 -7.06 8.80 11.59
CA HIS A 240 -6.80 8.60 13.02
C HIS A 240 -8.03 8.12 13.77
N TYR A 241 -9.22 8.68 13.48
CA TYR A 241 -10.47 8.20 14.10
C TYR A 241 -10.70 6.73 13.77
N LEU A 242 -10.51 6.35 12.51
CA LEU A 242 -10.69 4.97 12.06
C LEU A 242 -9.68 4.02 12.72
N GLU A 243 -8.39 4.36 12.71
CA GLU A 243 -7.34 3.50 13.27
C GLU A 243 -7.49 3.31 14.78
N ASN A 244 -7.79 4.39 15.51
CA ASN A 244 -7.99 4.32 16.96
C ASN A 244 -9.18 3.42 17.32
N ALA A 245 -10.32 3.61 16.64
CA ALA A 245 -11.53 2.81 16.88
C ALA A 245 -11.31 1.33 16.50
N LEU A 246 -10.59 1.04 15.40
CA LEU A 246 -10.26 -0.32 15.00
C LEU A 246 -9.26 -0.98 15.96
N ASN A 247 -8.21 -0.26 16.39
CA ASN A 247 -7.24 -0.78 17.36
C ASN A 247 -7.92 -1.15 18.67
N TYR A 248 -8.82 -0.28 19.16
CA TYR A 248 -9.62 -0.57 20.35
C TYR A 248 -10.48 -1.84 20.15
N ALA A 249 -11.20 -1.92 19.03
CA ALA A 249 -12.07 -3.06 18.73
C ALA A 249 -11.28 -4.39 18.58
N VAL A 250 -10.09 -4.35 17.98
CA VAL A 250 -9.21 -5.53 17.84
C VAL A 250 -8.78 -6.04 19.21
N GLN A 251 -8.41 -5.15 20.12
CA GLN A 251 -8.00 -5.51 21.48
C GLN A 251 -9.18 -6.01 22.31
N GLU A 252 -10.30 -5.27 22.33
CA GLU A 252 -11.50 -5.58 23.12
C GLU A 252 -12.14 -6.91 22.71
N HIS A 253 -12.14 -7.21 21.41
CA HIS A 253 -12.81 -8.39 20.84
C HIS A 253 -11.85 -9.50 20.45
N HIS A 254 -10.56 -9.39 20.77
CA HIS A 254 -9.53 -10.38 20.48
C HIS A 254 -9.59 -10.88 19.02
N VAL A 255 -9.55 -9.94 18.06
CA VAL A 255 -9.67 -10.24 16.63
C VAL A 255 -8.42 -10.96 16.13
N ALA A 256 -8.55 -12.21 15.68
CA ALA A 256 -7.42 -13.07 15.34
C ALA A 256 -6.88 -12.85 13.91
N ALA A 257 -7.74 -12.48 12.95
CA ALA A 257 -7.37 -12.44 11.54
C ALA A 257 -7.37 -11.04 10.93
N ARG A 258 -7.06 -10.01 11.73
CA ARG A 258 -7.01 -8.57 11.39
C ARG A 258 -8.38 -7.97 11.07
N ALA A 259 -8.56 -6.72 11.43
CA ALA A 259 -9.73 -5.92 11.12
C ALA A 259 -9.52 -5.07 9.87
N VAL A 260 -10.62 -4.70 9.22
CA VAL A 260 -10.65 -3.77 8.08
C VAL A 260 -11.62 -2.66 8.38
N GLY A 261 -11.21 -1.42 8.09
CA GLY A 261 -12.06 -0.24 8.09
C GLY A 261 -11.86 0.58 6.82
N ILE A 262 -12.98 1.10 6.28
CA ILE A 262 -12.99 1.96 5.09
C ILE A 262 -13.97 3.09 5.34
N VAL A 263 -13.54 4.33 5.07
CA VAL A 263 -14.43 5.50 5.03
C VAL A 263 -14.38 6.10 3.64
N LEU A 264 -15.55 6.19 2.98
CA LEU A 264 -15.69 6.75 1.63
C LEU A 264 -16.54 8.02 1.65
N ASP A 265 -16.21 8.97 0.79
CA ASP A 265 -17.16 9.97 0.33
C ASP A 265 -18.14 9.29 -0.65
N VAL A 266 -19.40 9.30 -0.28
CA VAL A 266 -20.47 8.56 -0.99
C VAL A 266 -20.69 9.06 -2.40
N ASN A 267 -20.46 10.37 -2.63
CA ASN A 267 -20.79 11.05 -3.89
C ASN A 267 -19.64 11.06 -4.89
N THR A 268 -18.40 11.02 -4.40
CA THR A 268 -17.19 11.13 -5.24
C THR A 268 -16.45 9.81 -5.40
N GLY A 269 -16.62 8.89 -4.45
CA GLY A 269 -15.81 7.67 -4.37
C GLY A 269 -14.43 7.89 -3.76
N ALA A 270 -14.12 9.12 -3.30
CA ALA A 270 -12.86 9.40 -2.61
C ALA A 270 -12.71 8.56 -1.35
N VAL A 271 -11.57 7.90 -1.19
CA VAL A 271 -11.25 7.16 0.02
C VAL A 271 -10.72 8.16 1.06
N LEU A 272 -11.52 8.43 2.10
CA LEU A 272 -11.17 9.38 3.16
C LEU A 272 -10.33 8.74 4.25
N ALA A 273 -10.53 7.45 4.49
CA ALA A 273 -9.70 6.63 5.38
C ALA A 273 -9.79 5.16 4.99
N MET A 274 -8.67 4.43 5.16
CA MET A 274 -8.60 3.00 4.93
C MET A 274 -7.54 2.38 5.84
N SER A 275 -7.91 1.37 6.62
CA SER A 275 -6.99 0.70 7.53
C SER A 275 -7.16 -0.81 7.53
N THR A 276 -6.06 -1.50 7.73
CA THR A 276 -6.01 -2.92 8.10
C THR A 276 -5.21 -3.05 9.39
N THR A 277 -5.86 -3.46 10.45
CA THR A 277 -5.34 -3.45 11.83
C THR A 277 -5.23 -4.86 12.39
N PRO A 278 -4.14 -5.23 13.10
CA PRO A 278 -2.95 -4.43 13.38
C PRO A 278 -2.13 -4.06 12.15
N ALA A 279 -1.49 -2.88 12.18
CA ALA A 279 -0.62 -2.38 11.13
C ALA A 279 0.85 -2.79 11.36
N TYR A 280 1.75 -2.39 10.47
CA TYR A 280 3.19 -2.55 10.59
C TYR A 280 3.89 -1.19 10.41
N ASP A 281 5.13 -1.05 10.89
CA ASP A 281 5.91 0.17 10.64
C ASP A 281 6.60 0.10 9.26
N PRO A 282 6.25 0.98 8.29
CA PRO A 282 6.89 1.05 6.98
C PRO A 282 8.38 1.41 7.03
N ASN A 283 8.85 2.02 8.13
CA ASN A 283 10.27 2.25 8.35
C ASN A 283 11.03 0.96 8.69
N GLN A 284 10.33 -0.06 9.22
CA GLN A 284 10.87 -1.36 9.59
C GLN A 284 10.01 -2.53 9.07
N PRO A 285 9.69 -2.59 7.78
CA PRO A 285 8.62 -3.45 7.25
C PRO A 285 8.91 -4.96 7.38
N ARG A 286 10.15 -5.33 7.64
CA ARG A 286 10.56 -6.73 7.79
C ARG A 286 10.39 -7.30 9.19
N ILE A 287 10.16 -6.44 10.18
CA ILE A 287 9.86 -6.87 11.55
C ILE A 287 8.40 -7.32 11.59
N LEU A 288 8.17 -8.54 12.05
CA LEU A 288 6.81 -9.01 12.27
C LEU A 288 6.27 -8.39 13.56
N TYR A 289 5.17 -7.65 13.45
CA TYR A 289 4.50 -7.06 14.61
C TYR A 289 3.69 -8.12 15.39
N ASP A 290 3.11 -9.11 14.70
CA ASP A 290 2.33 -10.19 15.29
C ASP A 290 3.26 -11.18 16.02
N GLU A 291 3.11 -11.23 17.36
CA GLU A 291 3.92 -12.08 18.22
C GLU A 291 3.67 -13.58 17.96
N ALA A 292 2.44 -13.97 17.65
CA ALA A 292 2.10 -15.36 17.35
C ALA A 292 2.73 -15.80 16.03
N ALA A 293 2.67 -14.97 14.99
CA ALA A 293 3.33 -15.21 13.72
C ALA A 293 4.86 -15.27 13.89
N ARG A 294 5.43 -14.37 14.70
CA ARG A 294 6.87 -14.37 15.02
C ARG A 294 7.29 -15.65 15.73
N ALA A 295 6.55 -16.05 16.77
CA ALA A 295 6.82 -17.29 17.50
C ALA A 295 6.72 -18.54 16.61
N ALA A 296 5.73 -18.57 15.71
CA ALA A 296 5.57 -19.67 14.74
C ALA A 296 6.75 -19.74 13.77
N VAL A 297 7.26 -18.60 13.28
CA VAL A 297 8.43 -18.53 12.40
C VAL A 297 9.72 -18.94 13.16
N ASP A 298 9.89 -18.49 14.40
CA ASP A 298 11.09 -18.76 15.20
C ASP A 298 11.19 -20.22 15.68
N ALA A 299 10.06 -20.93 15.72
CA ALA A 299 10.01 -22.37 15.99
C ALA A 299 10.55 -23.23 14.81
N LEU A 300 10.73 -22.63 13.63
CA LEU A 300 11.23 -23.29 12.42
C LEU A 300 12.72 -23.02 12.19
N SER A 301 13.35 -23.84 11.33
CA SER A 301 14.77 -23.69 10.96
C SER A 301 14.99 -23.87 9.45
N GLY A 302 16.14 -23.42 8.96
CA GLY A 302 16.56 -23.61 7.56
C GLY A 302 15.57 -23.00 6.55
N GLU A 303 15.33 -23.72 5.46
CA GLU A 303 14.43 -23.28 4.37
C GLU A 303 12.98 -23.07 4.82
N GLN A 304 12.49 -23.90 5.76
CA GLN A 304 11.13 -23.78 6.29
C GLN A 304 10.93 -22.46 7.03
N ARG A 305 11.90 -22.04 7.85
CA ARG A 305 11.87 -20.75 8.52
C ARG A 305 11.87 -19.59 7.51
N THR A 306 12.71 -19.68 6.49
CA THR A 306 12.78 -18.63 5.45
C THR A 306 11.46 -18.49 4.70
N ALA A 307 10.84 -19.60 4.29
CA ALA A 307 9.55 -19.59 3.59
C ALA A 307 8.42 -19.07 4.48
N ALA A 308 8.37 -19.49 5.74
CA ALA A 308 7.38 -19.04 6.70
C ALA A 308 7.52 -17.54 7.00
N LEU A 309 8.75 -17.02 7.15
CA LEU A 309 9.02 -15.61 7.35
C LEU A 309 8.55 -14.77 6.15
N GLN A 310 8.87 -15.21 4.93
CA GLN A 310 8.42 -14.52 3.71
C GLN A 310 6.89 -14.46 3.62
N LEU A 311 6.22 -15.57 3.90
CA LEU A 311 4.75 -15.62 3.90
C LEU A 311 4.15 -14.68 4.95
N ALA A 312 4.67 -14.69 6.18
CA ALA A 312 4.20 -13.82 7.26
C ALA A 312 4.41 -12.33 6.91
N GLN A 313 5.56 -11.98 6.34
CA GLN A 313 5.83 -10.62 5.88
C GLN A 313 4.88 -10.20 4.75
N GLN A 314 4.66 -11.04 3.74
CA GLN A 314 3.71 -10.75 2.67
C GLN A 314 2.28 -10.56 3.20
N THR A 315 1.88 -11.36 4.19
CA THR A 315 0.57 -11.25 4.84
C THR A 315 0.42 -9.93 5.58
N GLN A 316 1.45 -9.49 6.33
CA GLN A 316 1.38 -8.23 7.06
C GLN A 316 1.39 -7.00 6.15
N TRP A 317 2.11 -7.04 5.00
CA TRP A 317 2.17 -5.91 4.06
C TRP A 317 0.89 -5.73 3.23
N ARG A 318 0.08 -6.78 3.18
CA ARG A 318 -1.12 -6.81 2.34
C ARG A 318 -2.17 -5.83 2.84
N ASN A 319 -2.74 -5.04 1.92
CA ASN A 319 -3.94 -4.26 2.18
C ASN A 319 -5.16 -5.17 2.08
N LYS A 320 -5.65 -5.67 3.23
CA LYS A 320 -6.78 -6.60 3.29
C LYS A 320 -8.07 -6.01 2.73
N ALA A 321 -8.25 -4.68 2.83
CA ALA A 321 -9.44 -4.00 2.33
C ALA A 321 -9.63 -4.15 0.82
N VAL A 322 -8.51 -4.22 0.08
CA VAL A 322 -8.47 -4.27 -1.38
C VAL A 322 -8.21 -5.67 -1.89
N SER A 323 -7.26 -6.40 -1.29
CA SER A 323 -6.72 -7.64 -1.86
C SER A 323 -7.41 -8.92 -1.38
N ASP A 324 -8.14 -8.89 -0.26
CA ASP A 324 -8.78 -10.07 0.27
C ASP A 324 -10.24 -10.16 -0.12
N LEU A 325 -10.66 -11.37 -0.52
CA LEU A 325 -12.05 -11.66 -0.85
C LEU A 325 -12.75 -12.33 0.33
N TYR A 326 -13.95 -11.87 0.65
CA TYR A 326 -14.77 -12.43 1.71
C TYR A 326 -16.23 -12.62 1.27
N GLU A 327 -16.99 -13.42 1.97
CA GLU A 327 -18.43 -13.49 1.81
C GLU A 327 -19.08 -12.33 2.58
N PRO A 328 -19.76 -11.38 1.91
CA PRO A 328 -20.26 -10.15 2.57
C PRO A 328 -21.41 -10.43 3.56
N GLY A 329 -21.99 -11.61 3.50
CA GLY A 329 -23.09 -12.00 4.37
C GLY A 329 -24.28 -11.02 4.24
N SER A 330 -24.95 -10.78 5.36
CA SER A 330 -26.19 -9.99 5.35
C SER A 330 -26.06 -8.52 4.93
N VAL A 331 -24.85 -7.97 4.79
CA VAL A 331 -24.65 -6.65 4.18
C VAL A 331 -25.07 -6.67 2.71
N PHE A 332 -24.84 -7.78 2.02
CA PHE A 332 -25.22 -7.99 0.62
C PHE A 332 -26.74 -7.90 0.37
N LYS A 333 -27.57 -8.09 1.41
CA LYS A 333 -29.02 -7.92 1.30
C LYS A 333 -29.44 -6.53 0.83
N LEU A 334 -28.59 -5.51 1.04
CA LEU A 334 -28.81 -4.17 0.49
C LEU A 334 -28.80 -4.21 -1.03
N ILE A 335 -27.86 -4.92 -1.63
CA ILE A 335 -27.73 -5.07 -3.08
C ILE A 335 -28.92 -5.87 -3.66
N THR A 336 -29.26 -7.00 -3.04
CA THR A 336 -30.39 -7.83 -3.46
C THR A 336 -31.71 -7.08 -3.36
N CYS A 337 -31.90 -6.29 -2.29
CA CYS A 337 -33.11 -5.49 -2.09
C CYS A 337 -33.22 -4.38 -3.14
N ALA A 338 -32.13 -3.62 -3.34
CA ALA A 338 -32.08 -2.54 -4.33
C ALA A 338 -32.34 -3.07 -5.74
N ALA A 339 -31.67 -4.15 -6.14
CA ALA A 339 -31.89 -4.80 -7.43
C ALA A 339 -33.35 -5.26 -7.64
N ALA A 340 -33.95 -5.88 -6.63
CA ALA A 340 -35.32 -6.38 -6.74
C ALA A 340 -36.37 -5.26 -6.78
N LEU A 341 -36.15 -4.15 -6.07
CA LEU A 341 -36.97 -2.95 -6.12
C LEU A 341 -36.84 -2.26 -7.50
N ASP A 342 -35.63 -2.06 -7.97
CA ASP A 342 -35.34 -1.37 -9.22
C ASP A 342 -35.88 -2.13 -10.44
N ALA A 343 -35.73 -3.46 -10.43
CA ALA A 343 -36.29 -4.33 -11.46
C ALA A 343 -37.83 -4.46 -11.40
N GLY A 344 -38.51 -3.88 -10.40
CA GLY A 344 -39.94 -4.04 -10.19
C GLY A 344 -40.38 -5.44 -9.77
N ALA A 345 -39.45 -6.32 -9.40
CA ALA A 345 -39.74 -7.68 -8.93
C ALA A 345 -40.44 -7.68 -7.56
N ILE A 346 -40.20 -6.65 -6.78
CA ILE A 346 -40.89 -6.35 -5.52
C ILE A 346 -41.22 -4.86 -5.42
N THR A 347 -42.12 -4.54 -4.51
CA THR A 347 -42.43 -3.16 -4.13
C THR A 347 -42.18 -2.96 -2.65
N ARG A 348 -42.15 -1.71 -2.17
CA ARG A 348 -42.05 -1.38 -0.73
C ARG A 348 -43.08 -2.11 0.13
N ASN A 349 -44.28 -2.36 -0.43
CA ASN A 349 -45.39 -3.00 0.26
C ASN A 349 -45.43 -4.53 0.12
N SER A 350 -44.48 -5.11 -0.60
CA SER A 350 -44.36 -6.57 -0.71
C SER A 350 -44.12 -7.19 0.65
N SER A 351 -44.75 -8.35 0.90
CA SER A 351 -44.57 -9.09 2.13
C SER A 351 -44.13 -10.54 1.87
N PHE A 352 -43.43 -11.11 2.86
CA PHE A 352 -42.81 -12.41 2.80
C PHE A 352 -43.05 -13.16 4.11
N TYR A 353 -43.19 -14.47 4.01
CA TYR A 353 -43.39 -15.33 5.18
C TYR A 353 -42.07 -16.02 5.58
N CYS A 354 -41.75 -15.98 6.86
CA CYS A 354 -40.62 -16.65 7.46
C CYS A 354 -41.06 -17.64 8.53
N GLY A 355 -41.02 -18.91 8.20
CA GLY A 355 -41.33 -20.03 9.11
C GLY A 355 -40.10 -20.62 9.81
N GLU A 356 -40.12 -21.89 10.09
CA GLU A 356 -38.99 -22.61 10.68
C GLU A 356 -37.81 -22.72 9.70
N SER A 357 -38.15 -23.10 8.46
CA SER A 357 -37.20 -23.23 7.37
C SER A 357 -37.87 -23.02 6.02
N ILE A 358 -37.09 -22.75 4.99
CA ILE A 358 -37.51 -22.78 3.60
C ILE A 358 -36.68 -23.83 2.87
N SER A 359 -37.33 -24.65 2.03
CA SER A 359 -36.67 -25.67 1.21
C SER A 359 -36.56 -25.19 -0.23
N VAL A 360 -35.38 -25.20 -0.79
CA VAL A 360 -35.11 -24.84 -2.20
C VAL A 360 -34.37 -26.00 -2.84
N ALA A 361 -34.99 -26.63 -3.85
CA ALA A 361 -34.45 -27.81 -4.57
C ALA A 361 -33.86 -28.89 -3.62
N GLY A 362 -34.55 -29.18 -2.51
CA GLY A 362 -34.13 -30.17 -1.52
C GLY A 362 -33.18 -29.66 -0.43
N THR A 363 -32.57 -28.50 -0.59
CA THR A 363 -31.70 -27.88 0.43
C THR A 363 -32.54 -27.03 1.38
N ARG A 364 -32.32 -27.22 2.69
CA ARG A 364 -33.06 -26.52 3.74
C ARG A 364 -32.27 -25.33 4.28
N PHE A 365 -32.89 -24.16 4.28
CA PHE A 365 -32.31 -22.90 4.80
C PHE A 365 -33.06 -22.42 6.03
N HIS A 366 -32.33 -21.82 6.96
CA HIS A 366 -32.85 -21.24 8.21
C HIS A 366 -32.42 -19.79 8.36
N CYS A 367 -33.15 -19.03 9.14
CA CYS A 367 -32.69 -17.75 9.65
C CYS A 367 -31.67 -17.97 10.77
N ALA A 368 -30.86 -16.90 11.06
CA ALA A 368 -29.95 -16.94 12.19
C ALA A 368 -30.66 -17.31 13.48
N ASN A 369 -30.04 -18.19 14.27
CA ASN A 369 -30.59 -18.71 15.53
C ASN A 369 -31.99 -19.35 15.39
N HIS A 370 -32.32 -19.89 14.20
CA HIS A 370 -33.62 -20.51 13.87
C HIS A 370 -34.85 -19.63 14.18
N LYS A 371 -34.67 -18.29 14.14
CA LYS A 371 -35.77 -17.34 14.37
C LYS A 371 -36.88 -17.50 13.34
N ARG A 372 -38.14 -17.40 13.80
CA ARG A 372 -39.34 -17.37 12.97
C ARG A 372 -39.92 -15.96 13.05
N HIS A 373 -39.95 -15.26 11.93
CA HIS A 373 -40.41 -13.85 11.91
C HIS A 373 -41.86 -13.70 11.49
N GLY A 374 -42.51 -14.79 11.01
CA GLY A 374 -43.89 -14.73 10.48
C GLY A 374 -43.98 -13.94 9.17
N THR A 375 -45.12 -13.31 8.94
CA THR A 375 -45.30 -12.42 7.79
C THR A 375 -44.72 -11.04 8.10
N GLN A 376 -43.86 -10.56 7.22
CA GLN A 376 -43.15 -9.27 7.38
C GLN A 376 -43.03 -8.55 6.05
N THR A 377 -43.01 -7.22 6.09
CA THR A 377 -42.75 -6.38 4.93
C THR A 377 -41.28 -6.48 4.49
N VAL A 378 -40.91 -5.95 3.32
CA VAL A 378 -39.52 -5.87 2.85
C VAL A 378 -38.66 -5.12 3.87
N THR A 379 -39.13 -4.01 4.41
CA THR A 379 -38.42 -3.22 5.43
C THR A 379 -38.16 -4.04 6.68
N GLN A 380 -39.19 -4.70 7.22
CA GLN A 380 -39.06 -5.58 8.39
C GLN A 380 -38.13 -6.78 8.10
N ALA A 381 -38.14 -7.31 6.87
CA ALA A 381 -37.24 -8.38 6.47
C ALA A 381 -35.77 -7.91 6.47
N LEU A 382 -35.50 -6.65 6.14
CA LEU A 382 -34.18 -6.04 6.20
C LEU A 382 -33.76 -5.74 7.65
N GLU A 383 -34.66 -5.18 8.49
CA GLU A 383 -34.50 -4.93 9.93
C GLU A 383 -34.12 -6.23 10.68
N ASN A 384 -34.89 -7.29 10.44
CA ASN A 384 -34.69 -8.60 11.04
C ASN A 384 -33.56 -9.40 10.39
N SER A 385 -32.96 -8.90 9.32
CA SER A 385 -31.96 -9.62 8.52
C SER A 385 -32.41 -11.04 8.11
N CYS A 386 -33.69 -11.18 7.69
CA CYS A 386 -34.36 -12.46 7.47
C CYS A 386 -33.85 -13.17 6.22
N ASN A 387 -33.10 -14.29 6.36
CA ASN A 387 -32.62 -15.07 5.22
C ASN A 387 -33.75 -15.62 4.33
N GLN A 388 -34.82 -16.17 4.95
CA GLN A 388 -35.91 -16.76 4.18
C GLN A 388 -36.65 -15.75 3.31
N SER A 389 -36.83 -14.51 3.78
CA SER A 389 -37.43 -13.45 2.97
C SER A 389 -36.51 -13.07 1.81
N PHE A 390 -35.19 -12.98 2.03
CA PHE A 390 -34.23 -12.65 0.96
C PHE A 390 -34.08 -13.79 -0.06
N ILE A 391 -34.19 -15.05 0.32
CA ILE A 391 -34.32 -16.18 -0.61
C ILE A 391 -35.55 -16.01 -1.53
N GLN A 392 -36.71 -15.62 -0.97
CA GLN A 392 -37.92 -15.35 -1.74
C GLN A 392 -37.78 -14.11 -2.64
N ILE A 393 -37.12 -13.07 -2.17
CA ILE A 393 -36.81 -11.87 -2.96
C ILE A 393 -35.91 -12.23 -4.14
N GLY A 394 -34.81 -12.95 -3.91
CA GLY A 394 -33.91 -13.41 -4.96
C GLY A 394 -34.60 -14.31 -5.99
N ALA A 395 -35.50 -15.20 -5.53
CA ALA A 395 -36.28 -16.04 -6.41
C ALA A 395 -37.27 -15.24 -7.29
N ARG A 396 -37.86 -14.14 -6.77
CA ARG A 396 -38.72 -13.23 -7.56
C ARG A 396 -37.90 -12.40 -8.55
N LEU A 397 -36.69 -11.96 -8.19
CA LEU A 397 -35.78 -11.25 -9.07
C LEU A 397 -35.34 -12.15 -10.25
N GLY A 398 -35.08 -13.42 -9.97
CA GLY A 398 -34.56 -14.37 -10.95
C GLY A 398 -33.05 -14.30 -11.13
N LYS A 399 -32.47 -15.39 -11.59
CA LYS A 399 -31.00 -15.53 -11.66
C LYS A 399 -30.35 -14.61 -12.72
N GLU A 400 -31.03 -14.40 -13.85
CA GLU A 400 -30.54 -13.53 -14.92
C GLU A 400 -30.43 -12.09 -14.41
N ALA A 401 -31.51 -11.51 -13.91
CA ALA A 401 -31.50 -10.14 -13.37
C ALA A 401 -30.57 -10.03 -12.14
N PHE A 402 -30.52 -11.05 -11.27
CA PHE A 402 -29.58 -11.06 -10.16
C PHE A 402 -28.12 -10.93 -10.62
N CYS A 403 -27.72 -11.71 -11.64
CA CYS A 403 -26.38 -11.66 -12.19
C CYS A 403 -26.07 -10.34 -12.94
N ASP A 404 -27.08 -9.76 -13.60
CA ASP A 404 -26.93 -8.48 -14.29
C ASP A 404 -26.72 -7.32 -13.29
N TYR A 405 -27.51 -7.26 -12.21
CA TYR A 405 -27.28 -6.28 -11.13
C TYR A 405 -26.00 -6.53 -10.37
N PHE A 406 -25.60 -7.80 -10.13
CA PHE A 406 -24.31 -8.13 -9.53
C PHE A 406 -23.16 -7.53 -10.35
N ALA A 407 -23.24 -7.62 -11.69
CA ALA A 407 -22.28 -6.99 -12.59
C ALA A 407 -22.41 -5.46 -12.56
N ALA A 408 -23.63 -4.92 -12.62
CA ALA A 408 -23.88 -3.48 -12.63
C ALA A 408 -23.38 -2.80 -11.35
N PHE A 409 -23.46 -3.44 -10.19
CA PHE A 409 -22.86 -2.94 -8.94
C PHE A 409 -21.33 -3.04 -8.90
N GLY A 410 -20.67 -3.46 -9.99
CA GLY A 410 -19.21 -3.55 -10.10
C GLY A 410 -18.58 -4.75 -9.40
N LEU A 411 -19.37 -5.78 -9.02
CA LEU A 411 -18.90 -6.91 -8.21
C LEU A 411 -18.27 -8.05 -9.03
N ARG A 412 -18.09 -7.86 -10.33
CA ARG A 412 -17.48 -8.84 -11.24
C ARG A 412 -16.09 -8.46 -11.71
N GLU A 413 -15.74 -7.22 -11.58
CA GLU A 413 -14.51 -6.62 -12.09
C GLU A 413 -13.84 -5.79 -11.00
N PRO A 414 -12.52 -5.57 -11.06
CA PRO A 414 -11.83 -4.71 -10.13
C PRO A 414 -12.47 -3.33 -10.01
N THR A 415 -12.43 -2.74 -8.82
CA THR A 415 -12.93 -1.38 -8.60
C THR A 415 -12.15 -0.35 -9.41
N GLY A 416 -10.89 -0.65 -9.73
CA GLY A 416 -9.97 0.26 -10.40
C GLY A 416 -9.40 1.31 -9.47
N ILE A 417 -9.33 0.99 -8.17
CA ILE A 417 -8.60 1.82 -7.21
C ILE A 417 -7.12 1.87 -7.58
N ASP A 418 -6.49 2.98 -7.33
CA ASP A 418 -5.07 3.23 -7.55
C ASP A 418 -4.18 2.61 -6.46
N LEU A 419 -4.37 1.31 -6.23
CA LEU A 419 -3.54 0.46 -5.37
C LEU A 419 -3.21 -0.86 -6.07
N PRO A 420 -2.01 -1.41 -5.83
CA PRO A 420 -1.66 -2.71 -6.38
C PRO A 420 -2.39 -3.85 -5.68
N ALA A 421 -2.36 -5.03 -6.31
CA ALA A 421 -2.86 -6.28 -5.75
C ALA A 421 -4.39 -6.38 -5.57
N GLU A 422 -5.17 -5.56 -6.28
CA GLU A 422 -6.61 -5.79 -6.41
C GLU A 422 -6.84 -7.10 -7.20
N PRO A 423 -7.70 -8.03 -6.71
CA PRO A 423 -7.98 -9.27 -7.40
C PRO A 423 -8.59 -9.02 -8.78
N LYS A 424 -8.05 -9.65 -9.81
CA LYS A 424 -8.58 -9.50 -11.18
C LYS A 424 -9.96 -10.11 -11.38
N LYS A 425 -10.40 -10.99 -10.47
CA LYS A 425 -11.69 -11.66 -10.53
C LYS A 425 -12.19 -11.94 -9.12
N SER A 426 -13.43 -11.53 -8.86
CA SER A 426 -14.23 -11.98 -7.73
C SER A 426 -14.71 -13.41 -7.95
N LEU A 427 -15.06 -14.11 -6.88
CA LEU A 427 -15.63 -15.46 -6.97
C LEU A 427 -17.16 -15.34 -6.95
N TYR A 428 -17.79 -15.61 -8.10
CA TYR A 428 -19.24 -15.49 -8.28
C TYR A 428 -19.79 -16.54 -9.24
N TYR A 429 -21.10 -16.73 -9.21
CA TYR A 429 -21.82 -17.56 -10.16
C TYR A 429 -22.30 -16.74 -11.35
N THR A 430 -22.10 -17.29 -12.56
CA THR A 430 -22.73 -16.77 -13.77
C THR A 430 -24.15 -17.36 -13.93
N ALA A 431 -25.04 -16.70 -14.68
CA ALA A 431 -26.45 -17.13 -14.80
C ALA A 431 -26.61 -18.56 -15.33
N ASP A 432 -25.70 -19.02 -16.19
CA ASP A 432 -25.65 -20.38 -16.73
C ASP A 432 -25.28 -21.43 -15.68
N ARG A 433 -24.48 -21.07 -14.67
CA ARG A 433 -24.02 -21.93 -13.57
C ARG A 433 -24.82 -21.79 -12.30
N MET A 434 -25.67 -20.77 -12.21
CA MET A 434 -26.49 -20.48 -11.02
C MET A 434 -27.77 -21.34 -11.04
N GLY A 435 -27.82 -22.31 -10.15
CA GLY A 435 -29.05 -23.07 -9.85
C GLY A 435 -29.89 -22.37 -8.78
N PRO A 436 -31.07 -22.94 -8.45
CA PRO A 436 -31.94 -22.35 -7.42
C PRO A 436 -31.31 -22.29 -6.02
N VAL A 437 -30.43 -23.22 -5.66
CA VAL A 437 -29.75 -23.27 -4.36
C VAL A 437 -28.68 -22.18 -4.29
N GLU A 438 -27.90 -22.00 -5.36
CA GLU A 438 -26.88 -20.94 -5.47
C GLU A 438 -27.54 -19.57 -5.42
N LEU A 439 -28.61 -19.33 -6.19
CA LEU A 439 -29.37 -18.08 -6.12
C LEU A 439 -29.89 -17.80 -4.71
N ALA A 440 -30.43 -18.82 -4.05
CA ALA A 440 -30.94 -18.68 -2.69
C ALA A 440 -29.86 -18.26 -1.71
N SER A 441 -28.64 -18.83 -1.78
CA SER A 441 -27.54 -18.47 -0.89
C SER A 441 -26.91 -17.13 -1.27
N CYS A 442 -26.72 -16.84 -2.55
CA CYS A 442 -26.21 -15.55 -3.02
C CYS A 442 -27.14 -14.38 -2.64
N ALA A 443 -28.47 -14.59 -2.64
CA ALA A 443 -29.44 -13.54 -2.33
C ALA A 443 -29.31 -12.98 -0.90
N PHE A 444 -28.73 -13.72 0.04
CA PHE A 444 -28.43 -13.22 1.39
C PHE A 444 -26.92 -13.07 1.68
N GLY A 445 -26.07 -13.14 0.61
CA GLY A 445 -24.66 -12.76 0.66
C GLY A 445 -23.69 -13.89 0.99
N GLN A 446 -24.05 -15.14 0.73
CA GLN A 446 -23.15 -16.29 0.80
C GLN A 446 -22.85 -16.85 -0.61
N SER A 447 -21.85 -17.71 -0.72
CA SER A 447 -21.47 -18.38 -1.98
C SER A 447 -20.91 -17.46 -3.07
N SER A 448 -20.71 -16.16 -2.78
CA SER A 448 -19.95 -15.23 -3.62
C SER A 448 -18.91 -14.53 -2.75
N LYS A 449 -17.69 -14.38 -3.24
CA LYS A 449 -16.61 -13.67 -2.54
C LYS A 449 -16.23 -12.43 -3.31
N ILE A 450 -16.24 -11.29 -2.63
CA ILE A 450 -15.90 -9.96 -3.14
C ILE A 450 -14.95 -9.27 -2.17
N SER A 451 -14.25 -8.21 -2.60
CA SER A 451 -13.40 -7.43 -1.69
C SER A 451 -14.25 -6.53 -0.77
N TYR A 452 -13.65 -6.09 0.31
CA TYR A 452 -14.30 -5.14 1.24
C TYR A 452 -14.58 -3.80 0.54
N LEU A 453 -13.66 -3.37 -0.34
CA LEU A 453 -13.82 -2.14 -1.10
C LEU A 453 -14.94 -2.24 -2.14
N GLU A 454 -15.05 -3.36 -2.88
CA GLU A 454 -16.17 -3.62 -3.79
C GLU A 454 -17.51 -3.50 -3.06
N MET A 455 -17.60 -4.09 -1.85
CA MET A 455 -18.83 -4.02 -1.05
C MET A 455 -19.14 -2.58 -0.61
N ALA A 456 -18.12 -1.82 -0.16
CA ALA A 456 -18.29 -0.42 0.25
C ALA A 456 -18.74 0.46 -0.92
N ALA A 457 -18.10 0.34 -2.08
CA ALA A 457 -18.47 1.09 -3.29
C ALA A 457 -19.89 0.75 -3.79
N ALA A 458 -20.26 -0.54 -3.75
CA ALA A 458 -21.62 -0.95 -4.11
C ALA A 458 -22.69 -0.38 -3.16
N VAL A 459 -22.41 -0.28 -1.84
CA VAL A 459 -23.33 0.35 -0.90
C VAL A 459 -23.40 1.87 -1.10
N CYS A 460 -22.30 2.53 -1.47
CA CYS A 460 -22.36 3.94 -1.89
C CYS A 460 -23.37 4.12 -3.04
N ALA A 461 -23.33 3.25 -4.05
CA ALA A 461 -24.28 3.31 -5.16
C ALA A 461 -25.74 3.07 -4.72
N VAL A 462 -25.99 2.28 -3.68
CA VAL A 462 -27.34 2.09 -3.13
C VAL A 462 -27.93 3.39 -2.58
N VAL A 463 -27.11 4.30 -2.03
CA VAL A 463 -27.60 5.49 -1.28
C VAL A 463 -27.40 6.84 -1.99
N ASN A 464 -26.53 6.93 -3.00
CA ASN A 464 -26.16 8.17 -3.68
C ASN A 464 -26.98 8.50 -4.94
N GLY A 465 -28.17 7.91 -5.07
CA GLY A 465 -29.01 8.04 -6.26
C GLY A 465 -28.67 7.02 -7.34
N GLY A 466 -27.94 5.96 -7.02
CA GLY A 466 -27.67 4.82 -7.91
C GLY A 466 -26.39 4.92 -8.74
N LYS A 467 -25.47 5.81 -8.42
CA LYS A 467 -24.22 6.03 -9.16
C LYS A 467 -23.09 5.17 -8.60
N LEU A 468 -22.56 4.26 -9.41
CA LEU A 468 -21.35 3.54 -9.06
C LEU A 468 -20.12 4.42 -9.33
N MET A 469 -19.56 4.97 -8.26
CA MET A 469 -18.33 5.76 -8.33
C MET A 469 -17.10 4.87 -8.27
N GLN A 470 -16.04 5.23 -9.01
CA GLN A 470 -14.75 4.57 -8.91
C GLN A 470 -14.03 5.05 -7.65
N PRO A 471 -13.64 4.16 -6.71
CA PRO A 471 -12.80 4.56 -5.59
C PRO A 471 -11.43 5.03 -6.05
N TYR A 472 -10.86 6.06 -5.39
CA TYR A 472 -9.54 6.58 -5.67
C TYR A 472 -8.88 7.17 -4.43
N LEU A 473 -7.54 7.19 -4.42
CA LEU A 473 -6.71 7.65 -3.31
C LEU A 473 -5.89 8.91 -3.65
N VAL A 474 -5.43 9.04 -4.90
CA VAL A 474 -4.62 10.19 -5.31
C VAL A 474 -5.51 11.19 -6.03
N SER A 475 -5.63 12.41 -5.47
CA SER A 475 -6.34 13.53 -6.08
C SER A 475 -5.46 14.29 -7.06
N ASP A 476 -4.19 14.53 -6.69
CA ASP A 476 -3.28 15.34 -7.48
C ASP A 476 -1.87 14.75 -7.51
N ILE A 477 -1.21 14.92 -8.65
CA ILE A 477 0.21 14.66 -8.82
C ILE A 477 0.89 16.02 -9.07
N LEU A 478 1.85 16.36 -8.22
CA LEU A 478 2.53 17.65 -8.24
C LEU A 478 3.98 17.51 -8.69
N ALA A 479 4.42 18.41 -9.56
CA ALA A 479 5.84 18.58 -9.86
C ALA A 479 6.63 19.03 -8.60
N PRO A 480 7.97 18.93 -8.61
CA PRO A 480 8.80 19.37 -7.48
C PRO A 480 8.63 20.86 -7.13
N ASP A 481 8.26 21.70 -8.08
CA ASP A 481 7.98 23.13 -7.89
C ASP A 481 6.56 23.43 -7.35
N GLY A 482 5.74 22.39 -7.13
CA GLY A 482 4.36 22.49 -6.68
C GLY A 482 3.31 22.67 -7.80
N THR A 483 3.73 22.69 -9.06
CA THR A 483 2.79 22.73 -10.19
C THR A 483 2.01 21.45 -10.28
N VAL A 484 0.67 21.55 -10.45
CA VAL A 484 -0.20 20.39 -10.65
C VAL A 484 0.05 19.82 -12.05
N LEU A 485 0.55 18.59 -12.10
CA LEU A 485 0.77 17.83 -13.34
C LEU A 485 -0.48 17.06 -13.77
N GLU A 486 -1.18 16.48 -12.81
CA GLU A 486 -2.41 15.71 -13.02
C GLU A 486 -3.37 16.00 -11.86
N HIS A 487 -4.62 16.29 -12.19
CA HIS A 487 -5.74 16.35 -11.25
C HIS A 487 -6.75 15.29 -11.63
N ARG A 488 -7.29 14.57 -10.66
CA ARG A 488 -8.28 13.51 -10.88
C ARG A 488 -9.64 13.92 -10.41
N ASP A 489 -10.53 14.08 -11.36
CA ASP A 489 -11.96 14.26 -11.09
C ASP A 489 -12.61 12.93 -10.70
N PRO A 490 -13.66 12.96 -9.85
CA PRO A 490 -14.47 11.80 -9.53
C PRO A 490 -15.07 11.14 -10.78
N VAL A 491 -14.92 9.82 -10.92
CA VAL A 491 -15.41 9.05 -12.07
C VAL A 491 -16.65 8.26 -11.69
N CYS A 492 -17.78 8.57 -12.31
CA CYS A 492 -18.97 7.72 -12.26
C CYS A 492 -18.86 6.65 -13.35
N LYS A 493 -18.70 5.39 -12.96
CA LYS A 493 -18.61 4.26 -13.90
C LYS A 493 -19.94 4.03 -14.62
N GLN A 494 -21.05 4.04 -13.86
CA GLN A 494 -22.39 3.85 -14.41
C GLN A 494 -23.51 4.18 -13.41
N GLN A 495 -24.71 4.36 -13.93
CA GLN A 495 -25.97 4.39 -13.16
C GLN A 495 -26.46 2.95 -12.98
N VAL A 496 -26.58 2.47 -11.74
CA VAL A 496 -26.92 1.08 -11.42
C VAL A 496 -28.40 0.91 -11.12
N ILE A 497 -28.97 1.81 -10.31
CA ILE A 497 -30.38 1.84 -9.92
C ILE A 497 -30.93 3.25 -10.09
N GLN A 498 -32.25 3.37 -10.14
CA GLN A 498 -32.90 4.67 -10.24
C GLN A 498 -32.81 5.46 -8.92
N PRO A 499 -32.79 6.81 -8.98
CA PRO A 499 -32.75 7.66 -7.78
C PRO A 499 -33.89 7.40 -6.80
N GLU A 500 -35.07 7.04 -7.31
CA GLU A 500 -36.26 6.70 -6.53
C GLU A 500 -36.04 5.41 -5.71
N THR A 501 -35.41 4.39 -6.33
CA THR A 501 -35.01 3.15 -5.64
C THR A 501 -34.01 3.45 -4.53
N SER A 502 -33.03 4.30 -4.82
CA SER A 502 -32.03 4.74 -3.83
C SER A 502 -32.69 5.45 -2.64
N ALA A 503 -33.68 6.34 -2.88
CA ALA A 503 -34.40 7.03 -1.82
C ALA A 503 -35.16 6.03 -0.91
N VAL A 504 -35.84 5.05 -1.48
CA VAL A 504 -36.51 3.99 -0.72
C VAL A 504 -35.51 3.15 0.09
N MET A 505 -34.34 2.84 -0.48
CA MET A 505 -33.30 2.10 0.23
C MET A 505 -32.72 2.86 1.42
N ARG A 506 -32.56 4.19 1.31
CA ARG A 506 -32.12 5.04 2.44
C ARG A 506 -33.09 4.95 3.61
N GLU A 507 -34.41 5.08 3.37
CA GLU A 507 -35.44 4.92 4.42
C GLU A 507 -35.40 3.53 5.06
N MET A 508 -35.20 2.48 4.26
CA MET A 508 -35.11 1.11 4.78
C MET A 508 -33.81 0.89 5.61
N MET A 509 -32.69 1.47 5.18
CA MET A 509 -31.44 1.40 5.93
C MET A 509 -31.52 2.17 7.26
N GLU A 510 -32.22 3.29 7.30
CA GLU A 510 -32.49 4.01 8.55
C GLU A 510 -33.36 3.16 9.50
N ALA A 511 -34.40 2.50 8.99
CA ALA A 511 -35.23 1.61 9.80
C ALA A 511 -34.43 0.46 10.45
N VAL A 512 -33.40 -0.08 9.76
CA VAL A 512 -32.48 -1.09 10.34
C VAL A 512 -31.75 -0.52 11.56
N VAL A 513 -31.33 0.74 11.52
CA VAL A 513 -30.60 1.40 12.63
C VAL A 513 -31.56 1.79 13.74
N LEU A 514 -32.80 2.21 13.43
CA LEU A 514 -33.76 2.61 14.44
C LEU A 514 -34.42 1.40 15.14
N TYR A 515 -34.82 0.39 14.38
CA TYR A 515 -35.70 -0.68 14.87
C TYR A 515 -35.07 -2.08 14.78
N GLY A 516 -34.06 -2.25 13.92
CA GLY A 516 -33.46 -3.53 13.61
C GLY A 516 -32.17 -3.86 14.37
N GLY A 517 -31.34 -4.69 13.73
CA GLY A 517 -30.06 -5.16 14.26
C GLY A 517 -28.92 -4.13 14.20
N GLY A 518 -29.19 -2.90 13.79
CA GLY A 518 -28.20 -1.82 13.67
C GLY A 518 -28.26 -0.74 14.76
N ARG A 519 -29.01 -0.95 15.85
CA ARG A 519 -29.26 0.07 16.88
C ARG A 519 -28.01 0.68 17.49
N ASN A 520 -26.94 -0.09 17.60
CA ASN A 520 -25.67 0.38 18.14
C ASN A 520 -24.91 1.33 17.17
N ALA A 521 -25.42 1.54 15.96
CA ALA A 521 -24.91 2.54 15.02
C ALA A 521 -25.63 3.89 15.10
N GLN A 522 -26.56 4.09 16.05
CA GLN A 522 -27.24 5.37 16.25
C GLN A 522 -26.25 6.44 16.74
N ILE A 523 -26.32 7.61 16.11
CA ILE A 523 -25.52 8.79 16.47
C ILE A 523 -26.47 9.92 16.87
N SER A 524 -26.28 10.47 18.06
CA SER A 524 -27.15 11.53 18.56
C SER A 524 -27.13 12.79 17.67
N GLY A 525 -28.30 13.20 17.21
CA GLY A 525 -28.46 14.37 16.33
C GLY A 525 -28.18 14.10 14.86
N TYR A 526 -27.92 12.85 14.43
CA TYR A 526 -27.77 12.50 13.03
C TYR A 526 -28.65 11.32 12.66
N ARG A 527 -29.20 11.36 11.45
CA ARG A 527 -29.92 10.22 10.87
C ARG A 527 -28.90 9.27 10.24
N VAL A 528 -28.90 8.04 10.69
CA VAL A 528 -27.93 7.01 10.26
C VAL A 528 -28.67 5.86 9.61
N GLY A 529 -28.24 5.45 8.44
CA GLY A 529 -28.66 4.21 7.79
C GLY A 529 -27.55 3.16 7.85
N GLY A 530 -27.91 1.88 7.94
CA GLY A 530 -26.86 0.87 8.00
C GLY A 530 -27.36 -0.55 7.87
N LYS A 531 -26.42 -1.51 7.86
CA LYS A 531 -26.71 -2.94 7.82
C LYS A 531 -25.60 -3.76 8.47
N SER A 532 -25.99 -4.67 9.35
CA SER A 532 -25.09 -5.65 9.95
C SER A 532 -24.90 -6.88 9.07
N GLY A 533 -23.70 -7.43 9.08
CA GLY A 533 -23.35 -8.73 8.54
C GLY A 533 -22.70 -9.62 9.60
N THR A 534 -22.92 -10.92 9.45
CA THR A 534 -22.20 -11.95 10.17
C THR A 534 -22.08 -13.12 9.19
N SER A 535 -20.91 -13.28 8.61
CA SER A 535 -20.64 -14.32 7.63
C SER A 535 -19.80 -15.43 8.22
N GLN A 536 -20.02 -16.65 7.75
CA GLN A 536 -19.22 -17.79 8.09
C GLN A 536 -17.92 -17.75 7.28
N LYS A 537 -16.80 -18.06 7.90
CA LYS A 537 -15.51 -18.15 7.22
C LYS A 537 -15.25 -19.61 6.82
N LEU A 538 -15.63 -19.96 5.59
CA LEU A 538 -15.62 -21.35 5.11
C LEU A 538 -14.21 -21.91 4.87
N ASP A 539 -13.20 -21.07 4.76
CA ASP A 539 -11.79 -21.42 4.56
C ASP A 539 -10.98 -21.43 5.86
N SER A 540 -11.60 -21.18 7.01
CA SER A 540 -10.99 -21.35 8.32
C SER A 540 -11.05 -22.82 8.78
N ALA A 541 -10.01 -23.26 9.49
CA ALA A 541 -9.99 -24.54 10.17
C ALA A 541 -11.00 -24.59 11.34
N ASP A 542 -11.38 -23.43 11.88
CA ASP A 542 -12.46 -23.32 12.87
C ASP A 542 -13.81 -23.11 12.18
N GLU A 543 -14.67 -24.11 12.23
CA GLU A 543 -16.04 -24.04 11.69
C GLU A 543 -16.88 -22.93 12.35
N LYS A 544 -16.49 -22.44 13.51
CA LYS A 544 -17.15 -21.35 14.22
C LYS A 544 -16.61 -19.98 13.84
N ALA A 545 -15.54 -19.92 13.05
CA ALA A 545 -14.97 -18.65 12.61
C ALA A 545 -16.01 -17.81 11.85
N ARG A 546 -16.10 -16.54 12.21
CA ARG A 546 -17.04 -15.57 11.64
C ARG A 546 -16.34 -14.28 11.31
N ILE A 547 -16.89 -13.58 10.32
CA ILE A 547 -16.56 -12.17 10.06
C ILE A 547 -17.74 -11.34 10.55
N ALA A 548 -17.51 -10.52 11.56
CA ALA A 548 -18.46 -9.55 12.05
C ALA A 548 -18.33 -8.25 11.27
N SER A 549 -19.36 -7.82 10.55
CA SER A 549 -19.28 -6.63 9.71
C SER A 549 -20.47 -5.68 9.93
N PHE A 550 -20.24 -4.41 9.73
CA PHE A 550 -21.27 -3.39 9.68
C PHE A 550 -20.92 -2.33 8.63
N VAL A 551 -21.92 -1.91 7.87
CA VAL A 551 -21.84 -0.72 7.02
C VAL A 551 -22.80 0.32 7.56
N ALA A 552 -22.32 1.55 7.72
CA ALA A 552 -23.13 2.71 8.12
C ALA A 552 -22.94 3.84 7.12
N VAL A 553 -24.00 4.63 6.93
CA VAL A 553 -24.00 5.85 6.10
C VAL A 553 -24.63 6.97 6.91
N ALA A 554 -23.97 8.11 6.94
CA ALA A 554 -24.47 9.28 7.64
C ALA A 554 -24.05 10.61 6.96
N PRO A 555 -24.93 11.64 6.95
CA PRO A 555 -26.36 11.56 7.22
C PRO A 555 -27.08 10.69 6.18
N ILE A 556 -28.15 9.97 6.51
CA ILE A 556 -28.80 9.08 5.51
C ILE A 556 -29.80 9.83 4.62
N ASP A 557 -30.31 10.98 5.05
CA ASP A 557 -31.18 11.85 4.28
C ASP A 557 -30.42 12.65 3.21
N ASP A 558 -29.16 13.02 3.49
CA ASP A 558 -28.22 13.62 2.54
C ASP A 558 -26.87 12.87 2.64
N PRO A 559 -26.73 11.70 1.98
CA PRO A 559 -25.59 10.82 2.19
C PRO A 559 -24.26 11.47 1.82
N GLN A 560 -23.35 11.56 2.79
CA GLN A 560 -22.01 12.12 2.61
C GLN A 560 -20.92 11.08 2.87
N PHE A 561 -21.00 10.37 4.02
CA PHE A 561 -19.95 9.46 4.44
C PHE A 561 -20.47 8.04 4.62
N LEU A 562 -19.74 7.07 4.08
CA LEU A 562 -19.93 5.67 4.35
C LEU A 562 -18.77 5.16 5.21
N CYS A 563 -19.07 4.39 6.26
CA CYS A 563 -18.08 3.65 7.03
C CYS A 563 -18.42 2.15 6.98
N LEU A 564 -17.48 1.35 6.51
CA LEU A 564 -17.53 -0.13 6.57
C LEU A 564 -16.47 -0.62 7.56
N VAL A 565 -16.89 -1.42 8.54
CA VAL A 565 -15.99 -2.09 9.50
C VAL A 565 -16.24 -3.59 9.46
N CYS A 566 -15.15 -4.35 9.35
CA CYS A 566 -15.16 -5.81 9.38
C CYS A 566 -14.11 -6.31 10.37
N LEU A 567 -14.55 -7.06 11.38
CA LEU A 567 -13.70 -7.75 12.35
C LEU A 567 -13.65 -9.23 11.97
N ASP A 568 -12.49 -9.71 11.56
CA ASP A 568 -12.31 -11.07 11.06
C ASP A 568 -11.83 -11.99 12.19
N GLU A 569 -12.63 -13.02 12.48
CA GLU A 569 -12.43 -13.96 13.59
C GLU A 569 -12.38 -13.27 14.97
N PRO A 570 -13.42 -12.52 15.37
CA PRO A 570 -13.48 -12.00 16.73
C PRO A 570 -13.75 -13.13 17.74
N HIS A 571 -12.93 -13.16 18.80
CA HIS A 571 -13.09 -14.06 19.94
C HIS A 571 -13.73 -13.31 21.13
N SER A 572 -15.01 -12.97 21.00
CA SER A 572 -15.77 -12.19 21.96
C SER A 572 -17.02 -12.93 22.41
N TRP A 573 -17.78 -12.35 23.36
CA TRP A 573 -19.05 -12.87 23.87
C TRP A 573 -20.12 -13.08 22.77
N THR A 574 -19.95 -12.43 21.61
CA THR A 574 -20.79 -12.59 20.41
C THR A 574 -19.93 -12.41 19.16
N THR A 575 -20.44 -12.85 18.01
CA THR A 575 -19.85 -12.58 16.68
C THR A 575 -20.77 -11.73 15.81
N ALA A 576 -21.81 -11.13 16.39
CA ALA A 576 -22.78 -10.33 15.65
C ALA A 576 -22.21 -8.97 15.26
N GLY A 577 -22.15 -8.65 13.96
CA GLY A 577 -21.64 -7.38 13.45
C GLY A 577 -22.37 -6.15 14.00
N GLY A 578 -23.68 -6.26 14.26
CA GLY A 578 -24.46 -5.20 14.91
C GLY A 578 -24.08 -4.94 16.37
N SER A 579 -23.38 -5.86 17.02
CA SER A 579 -22.90 -5.68 18.40
C SER A 579 -21.43 -5.25 18.45
N LEU A 580 -20.60 -5.75 17.54
CA LEU A 580 -19.15 -5.54 17.56
C LEU A 580 -18.71 -4.40 16.61
N SER A 581 -19.19 -4.41 15.36
CA SER A 581 -18.72 -3.48 14.32
C SER A 581 -19.56 -2.20 14.22
N ALA A 582 -20.86 -2.26 14.60
CA ALA A 582 -21.74 -1.09 14.52
C ALA A 582 -21.32 0.06 15.45
N PRO A 583 -20.92 -0.18 16.72
CA PRO A 583 -20.38 0.89 17.59
C PRO A 583 -19.15 1.57 17.00
N VAL A 584 -18.25 0.81 16.37
CA VAL A 584 -17.03 1.32 15.73
C VAL A 584 -17.40 2.26 14.56
N CYS A 585 -18.34 1.84 13.71
CA CYS A 585 -18.86 2.72 12.63
C CYS A 585 -19.50 4.00 13.18
N ALA A 586 -20.26 3.91 14.27
CA ALA A 586 -20.89 5.05 14.90
C ALA A 586 -19.87 6.06 15.42
N GLU A 587 -18.84 5.58 16.13
CA GLU A 587 -17.77 6.41 16.67
C GLU A 587 -17.01 7.13 15.56
N VAL A 588 -16.56 6.40 14.53
CA VAL A 588 -15.83 6.98 13.40
C VAL A 588 -16.68 8.01 12.65
N LEU A 589 -17.94 7.68 12.37
CA LEU A 589 -18.84 8.62 11.66
C LEU A 589 -19.20 9.84 12.51
N GLU A 590 -19.45 9.69 13.82
CA GLU A 590 -19.72 10.83 14.69
C GLU A 590 -18.57 11.83 14.70
N GLN A 591 -17.32 11.33 14.89
CA GLN A 591 -16.13 12.17 14.87
C GLN A 591 -15.93 12.82 13.49
N THR A 592 -16.16 12.06 12.40
CA THR A 592 -16.06 12.58 11.03
C THR A 592 -17.08 13.68 10.75
N LEU A 593 -18.36 13.48 11.12
CA LEU A 593 -19.44 14.46 10.92
C LEU A 593 -19.18 15.76 11.68
N VAL A 594 -18.75 15.65 12.94
CA VAL A 594 -18.38 16.80 13.76
C VAL A 594 -17.20 17.54 13.18
N TYR A 595 -16.15 16.82 12.81
CA TYR A 595 -14.94 17.38 12.20
C TYR A 595 -15.23 18.10 10.88
N LYS A 596 -16.05 17.50 10.01
CA LYS A 596 -16.46 18.10 8.74
C LYS A 596 -17.53 19.20 8.88
N GLY A 597 -17.97 19.49 10.10
CA GLY A 597 -18.91 20.56 10.37
C GLY A 597 -20.34 20.29 9.87
N VAL A 598 -20.71 19.00 9.71
CA VAL A 598 -22.06 18.62 9.33
C VAL A 598 -23.03 18.97 10.47
N PRO A 599 -24.10 19.77 10.22
CA PRO A 599 -24.96 20.21 11.30
C PRO A 599 -25.77 19.05 11.88
N ARG A 600 -25.90 19.01 13.21
CA ARG A 600 -26.83 18.08 13.86
C ARG A 600 -28.27 18.50 13.58
N ALA A 601 -29.12 17.57 13.17
CA ALA A 601 -30.55 17.82 13.07
C ALA A 601 -31.10 18.15 14.47
N ALA A 602 -32.02 19.12 14.56
CA ALA A 602 -32.75 19.38 15.79
C ALA A 602 -33.40 18.08 16.25
N ALA A 603 -33.21 17.69 17.51
CA ALA A 603 -33.67 16.41 18.05
C ALA A 603 -35.14 16.18 17.72
N ASN A 604 -35.43 15.34 16.71
CA ASN A 604 -36.74 14.74 16.55
C ASN A 604 -36.90 13.73 17.66
N VAL A 605 -37.32 14.15 18.84
CA VAL A 605 -37.88 13.28 19.86
C VAL A 605 -39.15 12.70 19.22
N PRO A 606 -39.28 11.36 19.03
CA PRO A 606 -40.53 10.78 18.61
C PRO A 606 -41.61 11.19 19.61
N ALA A 607 -42.70 11.77 19.12
CA ALA A 607 -43.79 12.33 19.94
C ALA A 607 -44.62 11.24 20.69
N GLU A 608 -44.08 10.01 20.89
CA GLU A 608 -44.80 8.88 21.48
C GLU A 608 -44.34 8.45 22.88
N GLN A 609 -43.45 9.18 23.54
CA GLN A 609 -43.09 8.86 24.93
C GLN A 609 -43.50 9.92 25.96
N THR A 610 -44.35 10.85 25.61
CA THR A 610 -45.05 11.75 26.57
C THR A 610 -46.51 11.34 26.83
N ALA A 611 -46.79 10.03 26.82
CA ALA A 611 -48.09 9.56 27.30
C ALA A 611 -47.95 9.11 28.78
N ALA A 612 -48.33 10.07 29.66
CA ALA A 612 -48.98 9.87 30.94
C ALA A 612 -48.42 8.80 31.90
N LEU A 613 -47.59 9.23 32.81
CA LEU A 613 -47.66 8.69 34.17
C LEU A 613 -49.04 9.00 34.74
N PRO A 614 -49.82 8.03 35.26
CA PRO A 614 -51.05 8.30 35.94
C PRO A 614 -50.74 9.09 37.22
N ALA A 615 -51.45 10.19 37.42
CA ALA A 615 -51.45 10.93 38.66
C ALA A 615 -51.87 9.99 39.80
N ASP A 616 -51.01 9.78 40.79
CA ASP A 616 -51.40 9.14 42.03
C ASP A 616 -52.53 9.96 42.68
N GLY A 617 -53.69 9.38 42.68
CA GLY A 617 -54.84 9.84 43.42
C GLY A 617 -54.64 9.77 44.89
N ASP A 618 -54.64 10.93 45.49
CA ASP A 618 -54.83 11.15 46.91
C ASP A 618 -56.03 10.36 47.42
N SER A 619 -55.82 9.47 48.40
CA SER A 619 -56.88 8.90 49.21
C SER A 619 -56.52 9.08 50.67
N THR A 620 -56.89 10.24 51.20
CA THR A 620 -57.23 10.43 52.63
C THR A 620 -58.57 9.77 52.90
N ASP A 621 -58.66 9.21 54.10
CA ASP A 621 -59.78 8.82 54.98
C ASP A 621 -59.97 7.30 55.15
N GLY A 622 -59.80 6.80 56.34
CA GLY A 622 -60.55 7.04 57.56
C GLY A 622 -60.96 5.70 58.17
N ALA A 623 -60.63 5.53 59.43
CA ALA A 623 -61.06 4.52 60.43
C ALA A 623 -60.19 3.30 60.64
#